data_8fd25d380213851883aa95c6b3aec4ff
#
_entry.id   8fd25d380213851883aa95c6b3aec4ff
#
_cell.length_a   1.000
_cell.length_b   1.000
_cell.length_c   1.000
_cell.angle_alpha   90.00
_cell.angle_beta   90.00
_cell.angle_gamma   90.00
#
_symmetry.space_group_name_H-M   'P 1'
#
loop_
_entity.id
_entity.type
_entity.pdbx_description
1 polymer ?
#
loop_
_entity_poly.entity_id
_entity_poly.type
_entity_poly.pdbx_seq_one_letter_code
_entity_poly.pdbx_strand_id
1 'polypeptide(L)'
;MATNIEKLSQYEVGQAFVQRHQGDVIGVLHGWDRVRLQGTLRSFYYEPVMERYVRQAGVMWTEFKKCASELTGRVRQEGEKLAAAHNRPVVYVPSSRTDKEKLVRPIQERDGVKSGLIAVLSCVEPCHTWFLRGNRVSKKLELKLGWGRCLHLYFYWVHEQLGFLHLRLQTWFPFLIQICLNGREWLGRQMDKEGIAYRQEDNCFPWIADLERAQGLMDEQHRTDWRGLLDPLVEQCHPLHVEINRPFESQYYWTASQSEYATDVMFSEREKLVRIYPALVHHGVMSFGAEQVLRFLGRPGKAGVHDEVKTDRRRRVEGVRVKHWLNGNSLKFYDKGSILRSEVTINQPKDFRVYRRAEGQQEGKEKWRTLRRGLADFNRRAEVSRAATDRHLTALAAVHEQSTLAQEAVRVCQAIRRGKQHYRGLNPLGDADAELMAIVNRGEFAINGFRNRDVRVCLYGVASDKRQERKEMAAVGRKLRLLRGHGLIAKVSKTHRYVVTEKGRRIITALLAARQASTEKLTAMAA
;
A
#
# COMPACT_ATOMS: atom_id res chain seq x y z
N MET A 1 -9.09 -14.31 -23.07
CA MET A 1 -9.63 -13.25 -22.23
C MET A 1 -8.48 -12.39 -21.77
N ALA A 2 -8.22 -11.27 -22.44
CA ALA A 2 -7.21 -10.33 -21.99
C ALA A 2 -7.59 -9.84 -20.59
N THR A 3 -6.75 -10.10 -19.64
CA THR A 3 -6.93 -9.76 -18.24
C THR A 3 -7.03 -8.24 -18.08
N ASN A 4 -7.85 -7.75 -17.17
CA ASN A 4 -8.03 -6.31 -16.86
C ASN A 4 -6.72 -5.54 -16.59
N ILE A 5 -5.59 -6.20 -16.52
CA ILE A 5 -4.24 -5.65 -16.31
C ILE A 5 -3.75 -4.90 -17.57
N GLU A 6 -4.06 -5.37 -18.80
CA GLU A 6 -3.70 -4.66 -20.03
C GLU A 6 -4.42 -3.32 -20.22
N LYS A 7 -5.56 -3.13 -19.54
CA LYS A 7 -6.27 -1.83 -19.55
C LYS A 7 -5.75 -0.83 -18.51
N LEU A 8 -4.93 -1.26 -17.55
CA LEU A 8 -4.35 -0.41 -16.52
C LEU A 8 -3.11 0.34 -17.00
N SER A 9 -2.40 -0.17 -18.01
CA SER A 9 -1.26 0.49 -18.64
C SER A 9 -1.61 1.81 -19.36
N GLN A 10 -2.90 2.09 -19.59
CA GLN A 10 -3.36 3.30 -20.28
C GLN A 10 -3.56 4.52 -19.35
N TYR A 11 -3.40 4.37 -18.03
CA TYR A 11 -3.47 5.49 -17.09
C TYR A 11 -2.07 5.83 -16.57
N GLU A 12 -1.43 6.79 -17.19
CA GLU A 12 -0.18 7.37 -16.70
C GLU A 12 -0.41 8.01 -15.32
N VAL A 13 0.23 7.47 -14.28
CA VAL A 13 0.13 7.98 -12.92
C VAL A 13 0.78 9.36 -12.84
N GLY A 14 0.10 10.30 -12.17
CA GLY A 14 0.59 11.65 -12.00
C GLY A 14 0.48 12.53 -13.24
N GLN A 15 -0.28 12.12 -14.25
CA GLN A 15 -0.40 12.84 -15.54
C GLN A 15 -0.77 14.30 -15.37
N ALA A 16 -1.72 14.64 -14.49
CA ALA A 16 -2.11 16.02 -14.22
C ALA A 16 -0.94 16.85 -13.67
N PHE A 17 -0.09 16.24 -12.81
CA PHE A 17 1.09 16.89 -12.28
C PHE A 17 2.17 17.08 -13.35
N VAL A 18 2.41 16.06 -14.16
CA VAL A 18 3.36 16.08 -15.28
C VAL A 18 2.97 17.13 -16.32
N GLN A 19 1.72 17.15 -16.76
CA GLN A 19 1.22 18.16 -17.70
C GLN A 19 1.39 19.58 -17.17
N ARG A 20 1.23 19.74 -15.85
CA ARG A 20 1.41 21.03 -15.19
C ARG A 20 2.85 21.51 -15.21
N HIS A 21 3.79 20.62 -15.06
CA HIS A 21 5.21 20.89 -15.01
C HIS A 21 5.93 20.39 -16.27
N GLN A 22 5.22 20.42 -17.41
CA GLN A 22 5.77 20.03 -18.70
C GLN A 22 7.00 20.88 -19.02
N GLY A 23 8.12 20.22 -19.36
CA GLY A 23 9.41 20.86 -19.57
C GLY A 23 10.33 20.86 -18.33
N ASP A 24 9.79 20.64 -17.13
CA ASP A 24 10.56 20.46 -15.90
C ASP A 24 10.65 18.98 -15.49
N VAL A 25 9.63 18.20 -15.77
CA VAL A 25 9.54 16.77 -15.47
C VAL A 25 10.04 15.94 -16.66
N ILE A 26 10.95 15.02 -16.39
CA ILE A 26 11.56 14.11 -17.39
C ILE A 26 10.94 12.70 -17.34
N GLY A 27 10.18 12.36 -16.30
CA GLY A 27 9.54 11.07 -16.20
C GLY A 27 8.84 10.80 -14.89
N VAL A 28 8.10 9.69 -14.86
CA VAL A 28 7.42 9.18 -13.68
C VAL A 28 7.65 7.67 -13.57
N LEU A 29 8.10 7.24 -12.39
CA LEU A 29 8.24 5.83 -12.07
C LEU A 29 7.38 5.49 -10.85
N HIS A 30 6.58 4.44 -10.93
CA HIS A 30 5.76 4.02 -9.80
C HIS A 30 5.89 2.52 -9.54
N GLY A 31 5.78 2.12 -8.27
CA GLY A 31 5.86 0.72 -7.87
C GLY A 31 6.15 0.55 -6.39
N TRP A 32 6.42 -0.68 -6.00
CA TRP A 32 6.79 -0.99 -4.63
C TRP A 32 8.10 -0.28 -4.24
N ASP A 33 8.06 0.41 -3.10
CA ASP A 33 9.24 0.93 -2.44
C ASP A 33 9.76 -0.10 -1.44
N ARG A 34 8.94 -0.43 -0.44
CA ARG A 34 9.24 -1.47 0.55
C ARG A 34 8.03 -2.36 0.78
N VAL A 35 8.29 -3.65 0.94
CA VAL A 35 7.27 -4.62 1.30
C VAL A 35 7.76 -5.47 2.46
N ARG A 36 6.93 -5.61 3.48
CA ARG A 36 7.15 -6.56 4.57
C ARG A 36 6.19 -7.73 4.40
N LEU A 37 6.75 -8.84 3.97
CA LEU A 37 6.04 -10.11 3.89
C LEU A 37 6.14 -10.84 5.22
N GLN A 38 5.07 -11.51 5.61
CA GLN A 38 4.99 -12.25 6.84
C GLN A 38 4.50 -13.67 6.56
N GLY A 39 5.33 -14.63 6.91
CA GLY A 39 5.01 -16.05 6.87
C GLY A 39 4.52 -16.52 8.24
N THR A 40 3.39 -17.22 8.27
CA THR A 40 2.79 -17.75 9.51
C THR A 40 2.45 -19.22 9.36
N LEU A 41 2.81 -20.01 10.34
CA LEU A 41 2.30 -21.36 10.53
C LEU A 41 0.96 -21.24 11.28
N ARG A 42 -0.14 -21.17 10.54
CA ARG A 42 -1.46 -20.83 11.09
C ARG A 42 -1.91 -21.74 12.22
N SER A 43 -1.57 -23.02 12.13
CA SER A 43 -1.89 -24.02 13.13
C SER A 43 -1.42 -23.62 14.53
N PHE A 44 -0.24 -23.03 14.65
CA PHE A 44 0.34 -22.61 15.92
C PHE A 44 -0.22 -21.30 16.50
N TYR A 45 -1.25 -20.72 15.92
CA TYR A 45 -1.95 -19.56 16.48
C TYR A 45 -3.22 -19.94 17.27
N TYR A 46 -3.59 -21.24 17.26
CA TYR A 46 -4.79 -21.74 17.95
C TYR A 46 -4.40 -22.50 19.22
N GLU A 47 -4.94 -22.07 20.36
CA GLU A 47 -4.64 -22.66 21.68
C GLU A 47 -4.86 -24.19 21.71
N PRO A 48 -5.99 -24.75 21.24
CA PRO A 48 -6.19 -26.21 21.26
C PRO A 48 -5.18 -26.98 20.40
N VAL A 49 -4.71 -26.36 19.31
CA VAL A 49 -3.73 -26.99 18.42
C VAL A 49 -2.35 -26.98 19.08
N MET A 50 -1.98 -25.86 19.71
CA MET A 50 -0.72 -25.75 20.43
C MET A 50 -0.68 -26.69 21.66
N GLU A 51 -1.78 -26.82 22.39
CA GLU A 51 -1.88 -27.78 23.50
C GLU A 51 -1.75 -29.24 23.01
N ARG A 52 -2.40 -29.57 21.90
CA ARG A 52 -2.26 -30.90 21.27
C ARG A 52 -0.80 -31.16 20.89
N TYR A 53 -0.15 -30.20 20.28
CA TYR A 53 1.27 -30.30 19.88
C TYR A 53 2.15 -30.60 21.09
N VAL A 54 2.04 -29.82 22.16
CA VAL A 54 2.84 -30.00 23.40
C VAL A 54 2.58 -31.37 24.01
N ARG A 55 1.33 -31.84 24.03
CA ARG A 55 0.95 -33.15 24.53
C ARG A 55 1.52 -34.29 23.68
N GLN A 56 1.43 -34.18 22.35
CA GLN A 56 2.00 -35.17 21.43
C GLN A 56 3.53 -35.24 21.50
N ALA A 57 4.17 -34.11 21.79
CA ALA A 57 5.62 -34.05 22.03
C ALA A 57 6.02 -34.63 23.39
N GLY A 58 5.07 -35.07 24.21
CA GLY A 58 5.34 -35.62 25.54
C GLY A 58 5.85 -34.62 26.56
N VAL A 59 5.69 -33.33 26.31
CA VAL A 59 6.21 -32.25 27.18
C VAL A 59 5.26 -31.99 28.32
N MET A 60 5.71 -32.20 29.54
CA MET A 60 4.96 -31.80 30.74
C MET A 60 4.99 -30.28 30.91
N TRP A 61 3.92 -29.69 31.50
CA TRP A 61 3.86 -28.25 31.74
C TRP A 61 5.05 -27.73 32.55
N THR A 62 5.55 -28.49 33.49
CA THR A 62 6.73 -28.16 34.30
C THR A 62 8.02 -28.05 33.46
N GLU A 63 8.09 -28.77 32.37
CA GLU A 63 9.26 -28.82 31.46
C GLU A 63 9.12 -27.87 30.27
N PHE A 64 7.96 -27.23 30.11
CA PHE A 64 7.69 -26.37 28.96
C PHE A 64 8.77 -25.33 28.71
N LYS A 65 9.25 -24.66 29.77
CA LYS A 65 10.31 -23.64 29.67
C LYS A 65 11.64 -24.25 29.21
N LYS A 66 11.97 -25.46 29.66
CA LYS A 66 13.17 -26.19 29.25
C LYS A 66 13.06 -26.56 27.78
N CYS A 67 11.96 -27.15 27.36
CA CYS A 67 11.67 -27.48 25.97
C CYS A 67 11.76 -26.23 25.06
N ALA A 68 11.20 -25.08 25.50
CA ALA A 68 11.31 -23.83 24.77
C ALA A 68 12.76 -23.38 24.56
N SER A 69 13.59 -23.52 25.59
CA SER A 69 15.02 -23.15 25.53
C SER A 69 15.81 -24.10 24.62
N GLU A 70 15.54 -25.39 24.69
CA GLU A 70 16.18 -26.41 23.86
C GLU A 70 15.84 -26.20 22.38
N LEU A 71 14.57 -25.99 22.06
CA LEU A 71 14.14 -25.75 20.68
C LEU A 71 14.71 -24.43 20.12
N THR A 72 14.71 -23.36 20.94
CA THR A 72 15.38 -22.10 20.59
C THR A 72 16.88 -22.33 20.33
N GLY A 73 17.54 -23.16 21.14
CA GLY A 73 18.94 -23.53 20.96
C GLY A 73 19.18 -24.25 19.62
N ARG A 74 18.32 -25.21 19.27
CA ARG A 74 18.39 -25.92 17.99
C ARG A 74 18.22 -24.96 16.81
N VAL A 75 17.22 -24.09 16.85
CA VAL A 75 16.99 -23.09 15.77
C VAL A 75 18.18 -22.14 15.64
N ARG A 76 18.79 -21.73 16.76
CA ARG A 76 19.99 -20.92 16.77
C ARG A 76 21.17 -21.65 16.13
N GLN A 77 21.39 -22.91 16.49
CA GLN A 77 22.46 -23.76 15.91
C GLN A 77 22.33 -23.89 14.40
N GLU A 78 21.11 -24.05 13.84
CA GLU A 78 20.92 -24.09 12.40
C GLU A 78 21.32 -22.75 11.75
N GLY A 79 20.99 -21.62 12.38
CA GLY A 79 21.45 -20.31 11.90
C GLY A 79 22.97 -20.14 11.96
N GLU A 80 23.63 -20.67 13.00
CA GLU A 80 25.10 -20.68 13.14
C GLU A 80 25.75 -21.59 12.08
N LYS A 81 25.18 -22.78 11.81
CA LYS A 81 25.62 -23.69 10.75
C LYS A 81 25.53 -23.04 9.37
N LEU A 82 24.41 -22.36 9.09
CA LEU A 82 24.24 -21.64 7.83
C LEU A 82 25.30 -20.54 7.67
N ALA A 83 25.55 -19.77 8.73
CA ALA A 83 26.58 -18.73 8.72
C ALA A 83 27.98 -19.34 8.46
N ALA A 84 28.31 -20.44 9.13
CA ALA A 84 29.59 -21.13 8.95
C ALA A 84 29.74 -21.68 7.53
N ALA A 85 28.69 -22.29 6.95
CA ALA A 85 28.70 -22.82 5.58
C ALA A 85 28.97 -21.72 4.53
N HIS A 86 28.56 -20.49 4.81
CA HIS A 86 28.82 -19.32 3.96
C HIS A 86 30.06 -18.52 4.37
N ASN A 87 30.79 -18.94 5.40
CA ASN A 87 31.91 -18.21 5.99
C ASN A 87 31.52 -16.75 6.37
N ARG A 88 30.41 -16.62 7.12
CA ARG A 88 29.81 -15.33 7.50
C ARG A 88 29.71 -15.15 9.02
N PRO A 89 29.80 -13.91 9.51
CA PRO A 89 29.75 -13.63 10.94
C PRO A 89 28.36 -13.85 11.53
N VAL A 90 28.36 -14.31 12.80
CA VAL A 90 27.19 -14.31 13.68
C VAL A 90 27.39 -13.24 14.75
N VAL A 91 26.46 -12.26 14.83
CA VAL A 91 26.61 -11.12 15.75
C VAL A 91 25.39 -11.01 16.68
N TYR A 92 25.65 -10.92 17.98
CA TYR A 92 24.60 -10.62 18.96
C TYR A 92 24.36 -9.13 19.07
N VAL A 93 23.11 -8.71 18.97
CA VAL A 93 22.66 -7.33 19.07
C VAL A 93 21.91 -7.13 20.39
N PRO A 94 22.48 -6.44 21.40
CA PRO A 94 21.90 -6.36 22.73
C PRO A 94 20.62 -5.54 22.80
N SER A 95 20.42 -4.59 21.88
CA SER A 95 19.23 -3.74 21.85
C SER A 95 18.38 -3.95 20.61
N SER A 96 17.08 -4.20 20.81
CA SER A 96 16.12 -4.27 19.70
C SER A 96 15.96 -2.97 18.92
N ARG A 97 16.36 -1.84 19.51
CA ARG A 97 16.30 -0.49 18.91
C ARG A 97 17.49 -0.20 17.99
N THR A 98 18.55 -1.02 18.06
CA THR A 98 19.71 -0.87 17.17
C THR A 98 19.29 -1.05 15.72
N ASP A 99 19.71 -0.14 14.86
CA ASP A 99 19.56 -0.24 13.41
C ASP A 99 20.51 -1.33 12.90
N LYS A 100 19.94 -2.47 12.59
CA LYS A 100 20.69 -3.67 12.20
C LYS A 100 21.29 -3.55 10.80
N GLU A 101 20.64 -2.79 9.91
CA GLU A 101 21.15 -2.55 8.56
C GLU A 101 22.48 -1.79 8.60
N LYS A 102 22.61 -0.79 9.48
CA LYS A 102 23.87 -0.07 9.71
C LYS A 102 25.02 -0.94 10.23
N LEU A 103 24.70 -2.08 10.83
CA LEU A 103 25.73 -3.05 11.23
C LEU A 103 26.15 -3.94 10.06
N VAL A 104 25.24 -4.24 9.14
CA VAL A 104 25.43 -5.23 8.09
C VAL A 104 26.01 -4.63 6.81
N ARG A 105 25.66 -3.40 6.45
CA ARG A 105 26.18 -2.74 5.25
C ARG A 105 27.72 -2.65 5.24
N PRO A 106 28.40 -2.24 6.33
CA PRO A 106 29.87 -2.26 6.38
C PRO A 106 30.47 -3.67 6.23
N ILE A 107 29.76 -4.71 6.73
CA ILE A 107 30.21 -6.11 6.53
C ILE A 107 30.09 -6.50 5.06
N GLN A 108 28.98 -6.15 4.43
CA GLN A 108 28.76 -6.39 3.00
C GLN A 108 29.84 -5.74 2.14
N GLU A 109 30.16 -4.47 2.40
CA GLU A 109 31.16 -3.70 1.66
C GLU A 109 32.56 -4.26 1.88
N ARG A 110 32.98 -4.44 3.13
CA ARG A 110 34.30 -4.98 3.49
C ARG A 110 34.57 -6.33 2.84
N ASP A 111 33.56 -7.21 2.87
CA ASP A 111 33.70 -8.59 2.41
C ASP A 111 33.32 -8.76 0.92
N GLY A 112 32.94 -7.68 0.25
CA GLY A 112 32.59 -7.65 -1.17
C GLY A 112 31.42 -8.55 -1.54
N VAL A 113 30.41 -8.72 -0.65
CA VAL A 113 29.31 -9.67 -0.85
C VAL A 113 28.34 -9.18 -1.91
N LYS A 114 28.43 -9.71 -3.11
CA LYS A 114 27.55 -9.39 -4.24
C LYS A 114 26.33 -10.32 -4.34
N SER A 115 26.39 -11.51 -3.76
CA SER A 115 25.33 -12.52 -3.71
C SER A 115 25.50 -13.43 -2.50
N GLY A 116 24.40 -13.95 -1.96
CA GLY A 116 24.39 -14.86 -0.83
C GLY A 116 24.22 -14.20 0.54
N LEU A 117 24.48 -14.96 1.60
CA LEU A 117 24.37 -14.52 2.98
C LEU A 117 25.47 -13.49 3.31
N ILE A 118 25.09 -12.40 3.98
CA ILE A 118 26.03 -11.36 4.43
C ILE A 118 26.41 -11.59 5.90
N ALA A 119 25.42 -11.81 6.76
CA ALA A 119 25.60 -12.01 8.18
C ALA A 119 24.33 -12.60 8.81
N VAL A 120 24.49 -13.26 9.96
CA VAL A 120 23.38 -13.63 10.84
C VAL A 120 23.45 -12.77 12.11
N LEU A 121 22.39 -12.01 12.39
CA LEU A 121 22.31 -11.28 13.65
C LEU A 121 21.32 -11.97 14.58
N SER A 122 21.57 -11.92 15.87
CA SER A 122 20.64 -12.42 16.89
C SER A 122 20.28 -11.30 17.87
N CYS A 123 19.00 -11.23 18.28
CA CYS A 123 18.49 -10.17 19.17
C CYS A 123 17.28 -10.67 19.95
N VAL A 124 17.21 -10.34 21.25
CA VAL A 124 16.00 -10.63 22.05
C VAL A 124 15.02 -9.48 21.91
N GLU A 125 13.84 -9.77 21.36
CA GLU A 125 12.84 -8.74 21.02
C GLU A 125 11.45 -9.06 21.57
N PRO A 126 10.61 -8.02 21.82
CA PRO A 126 9.20 -8.22 22.10
C PRO A 126 8.48 -8.88 20.92
N CYS A 127 7.64 -9.85 21.21
CA CYS A 127 6.86 -10.57 20.21
C CYS A 127 5.60 -11.19 20.80
N HIS A 128 4.65 -11.54 19.95
CA HIS A 128 3.59 -12.45 20.34
C HIS A 128 4.13 -13.87 20.38
N THR A 129 4.00 -14.51 21.52
CA THR A 129 4.59 -15.84 21.78
C THR A 129 3.76 -16.64 22.77
N TRP A 130 3.96 -17.95 22.79
CA TRP A 130 3.33 -18.85 23.75
C TRP A 130 4.10 -18.91 25.06
N PHE A 131 3.37 -18.84 26.19
CA PHE A 131 3.89 -19.01 27.54
C PHE A 131 2.86 -19.63 28.44
N LEU A 132 3.31 -20.22 29.55
CA LEU A 132 2.44 -20.77 30.58
C LEU A 132 2.05 -19.67 31.57
N ARG A 133 0.76 -19.66 31.91
CA ARG A 133 0.19 -18.77 32.91
C ARG A 133 -0.68 -19.57 33.88
N GLY A 134 -0.50 -19.32 35.17
CA GLY A 134 -1.41 -19.86 36.18
C GLY A 134 -2.79 -19.20 36.10
N ASN A 135 -3.82 -19.99 35.98
CA ASN A 135 -5.19 -19.51 36.10
C ASN A 135 -5.59 -19.56 37.58
N ARG A 136 -5.88 -18.40 38.17
CA ARG A 136 -6.21 -18.27 39.59
C ARG A 136 -7.55 -18.93 39.95
N VAL A 137 -8.47 -19.02 39.00
CA VAL A 137 -9.82 -19.61 39.20
C VAL A 137 -9.74 -21.12 39.12
N SER A 138 -9.19 -21.66 38.01
CA SER A 138 -9.08 -23.12 37.82
C SER A 138 -7.91 -23.75 38.58
N LYS A 139 -6.99 -22.95 39.15
CA LYS A 139 -5.73 -23.37 39.79
C LYS A 139 -4.85 -24.26 38.90
N LYS A 140 -5.04 -24.18 37.58
CA LYS A 140 -4.29 -24.93 36.57
C LYS A 140 -3.35 -24.03 35.78
N LEU A 141 -2.31 -24.62 35.23
CA LEU A 141 -1.48 -23.97 34.22
C LEU A 141 -2.20 -24.01 32.88
N GLU A 142 -2.27 -22.88 32.22
CA GLU A 142 -2.84 -22.71 30.88
C GLU A 142 -1.80 -22.15 29.93
N LEU A 143 -1.83 -22.64 28.69
CA LEU A 143 -1.00 -22.11 27.63
C LEU A 143 -1.68 -20.87 27.02
N LYS A 144 -0.97 -19.74 26.98
CA LYS A 144 -1.52 -18.48 26.46
C LYS A 144 -0.62 -17.89 25.41
N LEU A 145 -1.23 -17.40 24.34
CA LEU A 145 -0.57 -16.57 23.33
C LEU A 145 -0.68 -15.09 23.75
N GLY A 146 0.44 -14.41 23.87
CA GLY A 146 0.46 -13.01 24.29
C GLY A 146 1.81 -12.34 24.09
N TRP A 147 1.94 -11.13 24.61
CA TRP A 147 3.19 -10.38 24.55
C TRP A 147 4.24 -10.96 25.47
N GLY A 148 5.36 -11.34 24.90
CA GLY A 148 6.54 -11.83 25.60
C GLY A 148 7.81 -11.36 24.92
N ARG A 149 8.93 -12.02 25.22
CA ARG A 149 10.22 -11.77 24.56
C ARG A 149 10.83 -13.11 24.18
N CYS A 150 11.35 -13.19 22.96
CA CYS A 150 12.14 -14.34 22.54
C CYS A 150 13.31 -13.90 21.67
N LEU A 151 14.24 -14.82 21.46
CA LEU A 151 15.33 -14.61 20.53
C LEU A 151 14.78 -14.55 19.11
N HIS A 152 15.31 -13.63 18.32
CA HIS A 152 15.10 -13.56 16.88
C HIS A 152 16.42 -13.67 16.18
N LEU A 153 16.43 -14.37 15.04
CA LEU A 153 17.54 -14.42 14.09
C LEU A 153 17.21 -13.55 12.90
N TYR A 154 18.19 -12.80 12.44
CA TYR A 154 18.11 -11.96 11.25
C TYR A 154 19.14 -12.46 10.27
N PHE A 155 18.69 -13.00 9.16
CA PHE A 155 19.52 -13.44 8.06
C PHE A 155 19.54 -12.34 7.01
N TYR A 156 20.66 -11.68 6.83
CA TYR A 156 20.84 -10.64 5.83
C TYR A 156 21.42 -11.24 4.56
N TRP A 157 20.75 -11.02 3.44
CA TRP A 157 21.08 -11.59 2.15
C TRP A 157 21.23 -10.54 1.07
N VAL A 158 22.07 -10.82 0.08
CA VAL A 158 21.97 -10.29 -1.27
C VAL A 158 21.39 -11.39 -2.15
N HIS A 159 20.06 -11.38 -2.31
CA HIS A 159 19.36 -12.37 -3.11
C HIS A 159 19.51 -12.05 -4.60
N GLU A 160 19.70 -13.06 -5.45
CA GLU A 160 19.95 -12.86 -6.87
C GLU A 160 18.87 -12.06 -7.60
N GLN A 161 17.60 -12.32 -7.29
CA GLN A 161 16.47 -11.64 -7.89
C GLN A 161 15.97 -10.46 -7.05
N LEU A 162 15.95 -10.59 -5.72
CA LEU A 162 15.30 -9.64 -4.81
C LEU A 162 16.25 -8.56 -4.27
N GLY A 163 17.56 -8.70 -4.49
CA GLY A 163 18.54 -7.76 -3.97
C GLY A 163 18.79 -7.90 -2.47
N PHE A 164 19.17 -6.79 -1.84
CA PHE A 164 19.40 -6.76 -0.40
C PHE A 164 18.09 -6.92 0.37
N LEU A 165 18.05 -7.92 1.23
CA LEU A 165 16.90 -8.21 2.06
C LEU A 165 17.33 -8.76 3.42
N HIS A 166 16.41 -8.80 4.36
CA HIS A 166 16.59 -9.61 5.55
C HIS A 166 15.35 -10.47 5.84
N LEU A 167 15.63 -11.68 6.31
CA LEU A 167 14.64 -12.58 6.91
C LEU A 167 14.81 -12.52 8.42
N ARG A 168 13.74 -12.16 9.13
CA ARG A 168 13.66 -12.17 10.59
C ARG A 168 12.85 -13.37 11.03
N LEU A 169 13.46 -14.28 11.78
CA LEU A 169 12.87 -15.51 12.31
C LEU A 169 12.67 -15.40 13.82
N GLN A 170 11.47 -15.60 14.30
CA GLN A 170 11.17 -15.85 15.71
C GLN A 170 11.53 -17.28 16.07
N THR A 171 12.45 -17.50 17.02
CA THR A 171 13.01 -18.83 17.32
C THR A 171 12.14 -19.70 18.21
N TRP A 172 10.94 -19.27 18.56
CA TRP A 172 9.96 -19.97 19.35
C TRP A 172 8.55 -19.82 18.76
N PHE A 173 7.62 -20.64 19.17
CA PHE A 173 6.24 -20.61 18.69
C PHE A 173 5.62 -19.21 18.76
N PRO A 174 4.95 -18.77 17.71
CA PRO A 174 4.53 -19.53 16.50
C PRO A 174 5.53 -19.52 15.32
N PHE A 175 6.82 -19.29 15.53
CA PHE A 175 7.87 -19.24 14.49
C PHE A 175 7.56 -18.27 13.36
N LEU A 176 7.14 -17.07 13.74
CA LEU A 176 6.83 -16.01 12.80
C LEU A 176 8.06 -15.63 11.98
N ILE A 177 7.89 -15.61 10.66
CA ILE A 177 8.92 -15.10 9.74
C ILE A 177 8.47 -13.77 9.16
N GLN A 178 9.40 -12.82 9.06
CA GLN A 178 9.20 -11.57 8.32
C GLN A 178 10.35 -11.38 7.33
N ILE A 179 10.00 -11.10 6.07
CA ILE A 179 10.96 -10.77 5.02
C ILE A 179 10.68 -9.33 4.58
N CYS A 180 11.70 -8.49 4.67
CA CYS A 180 11.62 -7.11 4.20
C CYS A 180 12.34 -7.01 2.86
N LEU A 181 11.59 -6.56 1.86
CA LEU A 181 12.04 -6.40 0.47
C LEU A 181 12.11 -4.92 0.11
N ASN A 182 13.05 -4.59 -0.75
CA ASN A 182 13.18 -3.28 -1.37
C ASN A 182 12.87 -3.39 -2.87
N GLY A 183 11.76 -2.80 -3.30
CA GLY A 183 11.33 -2.86 -4.70
C GLY A 183 12.24 -2.07 -5.65
N ARG A 184 12.92 -1.04 -5.14
CA ARG A 184 13.87 -0.25 -5.96
C ARG A 184 15.19 -1.00 -6.18
N GLU A 185 15.68 -1.71 -5.17
CA GLU A 185 16.82 -2.62 -5.29
C GLU A 185 16.54 -3.75 -6.30
N TRP A 186 15.33 -4.29 -6.24
CA TRP A 186 14.87 -5.29 -7.20
C TRP A 186 14.89 -4.72 -8.64
N LEU A 187 14.33 -3.52 -8.83
CA LEU A 187 14.31 -2.88 -10.15
C LEU A 187 15.71 -2.63 -10.68
N GLY A 188 16.61 -2.08 -9.85
CA GLY A 188 18.01 -1.86 -10.25
C GLY A 188 18.65 -3.13 -10.81
N ARG A 189 18.46 -4.26 -10.13
CA ARG A 189 18.96 -5.56 -10.60
C ARG A 189 18.33 -6.05 -11.91
N GLN A 190 17.04 -5.77 -12.13
CA GLN A 190 16.42 -6.14 -13.41
C GLN A 190 16.95 -5.24 -14.54
N MET A 191 17.11 -3.95 -14.28
CA MET A 191 17.71 -3.03 -15.25
C MET A 191 19.18 -3.41 -15.60
N ASP A 192 19.97 -3.81 -14.59
CA ASP A 192 21.34 -4.31 -14.81
C ASP A 192 21.35 -5.55 -15.73
N LYS A 193 20.41 -6.50 -15.52
CA LYS A 193 20.28 -7.71 -16.36
C LYS A 193 19.91 -7.39 -17.81
N GLU A 194 19.11 -6.34 -18.03
CA GLU A 194 18.69 -5.91 -19.37
C GLU A 194 19.62 -4.86 -19.98
N GLY A 195 20.68 -4.44 -19.27
CA GLY A 195 21.62 -3.44 -19.76
C GLY A 195 21.03 -2.02 -19.85
N ILE A 196 19.97 -1.73 -19.09
CA ILE A 196 19.37 -0.40 -19.04
C ILE A 196 20.21 0.50 -18.14
N ALA A 197 20.77 1.56 -18.68
CA ALA A 197 21.54 2.53 -17.92
C ALA A 197 20.62 3.39 -17.03
N TYR A 198 21.06 3.64 -15.79
CA TYR A 198 20.34 4.47 -14.82
C TYR A 198 21.30 5.15 -13.84
N ARG A 199 20.81 6.19 -13.17
CA ARG A 199 21.47 6.77 -12.01
C ARG A 199 20.62 6.46 -10.78
N GLN A 200 21.24 5.90 -9.75
CA GLN A 200 20.58 5.61 -8.47
C GLN A 200 21.15 6.50 -7.38
N GLU A 201 20.27 7.11 -6.59
CA GLU A 201 20.60 7.90 -5.41
C GLU A 201 19.77 7.36 -4.24
N ASP A 202 20.41 6.67 -3.29
CA ASP A 202 19.75 5.96 -2.21
C ASP A 202 18.65 5.01 -2.77
N ASN A 203 17.40 5.19 -2.41
CA ASN A 203 16.28 4.35 -2.82
C ASN A 203 15.42 5.00 -3.92
N CYS A 204 16.02 5.66 -4.88
CA CYS A 204 15.33 6.27 -6.02
C CYS A 204 16.23 6.40 -7.25
N PHE A 205 15.62 6.64 -8.40
CA PHE A 205 16.29 6.77 -9.69
C PHE A 205 16.03 8.18 -10.27
N PRO A 206 16.97 9.13 -10.11
CA PRO A 206 16.85 10.47 -10.73
C PRO A 206 16.80 10.44 -12.25
N TRP A 207 17.35 9.40 -12.86
CA TRP A 207 17.38 9.23 -14.30
C TRP A 207 17.44 7.75 -14.68
N ILE A 208 16.73 7.38 -15.75
CA ILE A 208 16.69 6.04 -16.35
C ILE A 208 16.67 6.22 -17.88
N ALA A 209 17.52 5.49 -18.59
CA ALA A 209 17.64 5.60 -20.05
C ALA A 209 16.37 5.12 -20.78
N ASP A 210 15.80 4.01 -20.36
CA ASP A 210 14.55 3.45 -20.87
C ASP A 210 13.53 3.36 -19.74
N LEU A 211 12.82 4.46 -19.52
CA LEU A 211 11.85 4.57 -18.43
C LEU A 211 10.61 3.71 -18.70
N GLU A 212 10.20 3.54 -19.94
CA GLU A 212 9.04 2.72 -20.31
C GLU A 212 9.31 1.24 -19.98
N ARG A 213 10.48 0.72 -20.37
CA ARG A 213 10.88 -0.64 -20.04
C ARG A 213 11.06 -0.82 -18.53
N ALA A 214 11.68 0.14 -17.84
CA ALA A 214 11.81 0.11 -16.38
C ALA A 214 10.45 0.07 -15.67
N GLN A 215 9.47 0.84 -16.16
CA GLN A 215 8.09 0.76 -15.65
C GLN A 215 7.45 -0.60 -15.94
N GLY A 216 7.68 -1.16 -17.12
CA GLY A 216 7.24 -2.51 -17.46
C GLY A 216 7.78 -3.56 -16.47
N LEU A 217 9.06 -3.50 -16.14
CA LEU A 217 9.69 -4.35 -15.13
C LEU A 217 9.03 -4.19 -13.75
N MET A 218 8.76 -2.96 -13.31
CA MET A 218 8.03 -2.73 -12.05
C MET A 218 6.62 -3.33 -12.07
N ASP A 219 5.93 -3.29 -13.20
CA ASP A 219 4.61 -3.87 -13.36
C ASP A 219 4.66 -5.42 -13.39
N GLU A 220 5.73 -6.01 -13.94
CA GLU A 220 5.99 -7.45 -13.89
C GLU A 220 6.15 -7.97 -12.45
N GLN A 221 6.69 -7.15 -11.53
CA GLN A 221 6.83 -7.51 -10.12
C GLN A 221 5.48 -7.89 -9.47
N HIS A 222 4.36 -7.38 -9.98
CA HIS A 222 3.02 -7.74 -9.48
C HIS A 222 2.61 -9.18 -9.85
N ARG A 223 3.28 -9.79 -10.83
CA ARG A 223 3.02 -11.15 -11.32
C ARG A 223 4.02 -12.18 -10.78
N THR A 224 4.96 -11.74 -9.95
CA THR A 224 6.00 -12.60 -9.36
C THR A 224 5.36 -13.75 -8.56
N ASP A 225 5.85 -14.96 -8.76
CA ASP A 225 5.56 -16.08 -7.87
C ASP A 225 6.32 -15.91 -6.55
N TRP A 226 5.72 -15.15 -5.66
CA TRP A 226 6.32 -14.87 -4.36
C TRP A 226 6.57 -16.13 -3.54
N ARG A 227 5.71 -17.14 -3.63
CA ARG A 227 5.93 -18.38 -2.88
C ARG A 227 7.15 -19.12 -3.37
N GLY A 228 7.29 -19.25 -4.69
CA GLY A 228 8.47 -19.87 -5.30
C GLY A 228 9.80 -19.21 -4.92
N LEU A 229 9.78 -17.91 -4.55
CA LEU A 229 10.97 -17.19 -4.07
C LEU A 229 11.17 -17.24 -2.55
N LEU A 230 10.08 -17.22 -1.79
CA LEU A 230 10.14 -17.09 -0.33
C LEU A 230 10.31 -18.43 0.37
N ASP A 231 9.64 -19.48 -0.10
CA ASP A 231 9.68 -20.79 0.54
C ASP A 231 11.11 -21.38 0.54
N PRO A 232 11.91 -21.31 -0.54
CA PRO A 232 13.31 -21.76 -0.51
C PRO A 232 14.21 -20.97 0.47
N LEU A 233 13.96 -19.66 0.65
CA LEU A 233 14.66 -18.86 1.66
C LEU A 233 14.35 -19.34 3.08
N VAL A 234 13.10 -19.72 3.32
CA VAL A 234 12.69 -20.27 4.62
C VAL A 234 13.34 -21.63 4.86
N GLU A 235 13.38 -22.51 3.87
CA GLU A 235 14.03 -23.82 3.96
C GLU A 235 15.51 -23.70 4.34
N GLN A 236 16.20 -22.70 3.79
CA GLN A 236 17.60 -22.44 4.14
C GLN A 236 17.75 -21.85 5.56
N CYS A 237 16.93 -20.87 5.92
CA CYS A 237 17.08 -20.15 7.19
C CYS A 237 16.43 -20.85 8.40
N HIS A 238 15.47 -21.72 8.16
CA HIS A 238 14.71 -22.42 9.20
C HIS A 238 14.38 -23.88 8.79
N PRO A 239 15.37 -24.73 8.52
CA PRO A 239 15.13 -26.11 8.06
C PRO A 239 14.29 -26.94 9.03
N LEU A 240 14.37 -26.65 10.33
CA LEU A 240 13.59 -27.34 11.36
C LEU A 240 12.08 -27.15 11.24
N HIS A 241 11.60 -26.19 10.43
CA HIS A 241 10.16 -25.95 10.30
C HIS A 241 9.40 -27.17 9.77
N VAL A 242 10.02 -27.96 8.91
CA VAL A 242 9.43 -29.21 8.36
C VAL A 242 9.21 -30.23 9.47
N GLU A 243 10.22 -30.45 10.33
CA GLU A 243 10.12 -31.36 11.49
C GLU A 243 9.05 -30.86 12.49
N ILE A 244 9.15 -29.59 12.88
CA ILE A 244 8.26 -28.98 13.87
C ILE A 244 6.81 -28.99 13.41
N ASN A 245 6.56 -28.81 12.11
CA ASN A 245 5.22 -28.69 11.54
C ASN A 245 4.67 -30.03 10.99
N ARG A 246 5.48 -31.11 11.04
CA ARG A 246 5.09 -32.45 10.55
C ARG A 246 3.70 -32.92 11.00
N PRO A 247 3.28 -32.72 12.29
CA PRO A 247 1.95 -33.17 12.75
C PRO A 247 0.78 -32.51 12.05
N PHE A 248 0.98 -31.38 11.34
CA PHE A 248 -0.07 -30.57 10.72
C PHE A 248 0.05 -30.48 9.21
N GLU A 249 1.13 -30.99 8.61
CA GLU A 249 1.41 -30.97 7.16
C GLU A 249 1.14 -29.57 6.51
N SER A 250 1.23 -28.51 7.31
CA SER A 250 0.94 -27.15 6.86
C SER A 250 2.22 -26.44 6.42
N GLN A 251 2.08 -25.53 5.45
CA GLN A 251 3.16 -24.68 4.97
C GLN A 251 2.98 -23.26 5.50
N TYR A 252 4.02 -22.45 5.39
CA TYR A 252 3.92 -21.04 5.69
C TYR A 252 2.86 -20.35 4.83
N TYR A 253 1.93 -19.67 5.48
CA TYR A 253 0.96 -18.81 4.83
C TYR A 253 1.48 -17.38 4.78
N TRP A 254 1.66 -16.88 3.56
CA TRP A 254 2.26 -15.59 3.31
C TRP A 254 1.24 -14.47 3.23
N THR A 255 1.56 -13.36 3.88
CA THR A 255 0.76 -12.12 3.89
C THR A 255 1.67 -10.91 3.72
N ALA A 256 1.18 -9.85 3.09
CA ALA A 256 1.82 -8.55 3.11
C ALA A 256 1.37 -7.78 4.36
N SER A 257 2.18 -7.82 5.41
CA SER A 257 1.88 -7.15 6.68
C SER A 257 1.96 -5.63 6.57
N GLN A 258 2.89 -5.14 5.73
CA GLN A 258 3.07 -3.73 5.38
C GLN A 258 3.51 -3.62 3.94
N SER A 259 3.05 -2.58 3.25
CA SER A 259 3.57 -2.23 1.94
C SER A 259 3.68 -0.72 1.81
N GLU A 260 4.77 -0.28 1.22
CA GLU A 260 5.02 1.10 0.80
C GLU A 260 5.09 1.11 -0.73
N TYR A 261 4.23 1.91 -1.34
CA TYR A 261 4.16 2.08 -2.79
C TYR A 261 4.40 3.54 -3.11
N ALA A 262 5.36 3.80 -3.96
CA ALA A 262 5.80 5.15 -4.27
C ALA A 262 5.62 5.46 -5.75
N THR A 263 5.21 6.70 -6.03
CA THR A 263 5.29 7.33 -7.33
C THR A 263 6.34 8.44 -7.26
N ASP A 264 7.38 8.30 -8.05
CA ASP A 264 8.50 9.21 -8.18
C ASP A 264 8.31 10.06 -9.44
N VAL A 265 8.13 11.37 -9.26
CA VAL A 265 8.12 12.34 -10.37
C VAL A 265 9.54 12.90 -10.48
N MET A 266 10.22 12.62 -11.58
CA MET A 266 11.61 12.99 -11.84
C MET A 266 11.67 14.37 -12.49
N PHE A 267 12.36 15.30 -11.87
CA PHE A 267 12.67 16.60 -12.45
C PHE A 267 14.03 16.57 -13.14
N SER A 268 14.18 17.31 -14.22
CA SER A 268 15.45 17.40 -14.95
C SER A 268 16.58 17.97 -14.08
N GLU A 269 16.23 18.84 -13.13
CA GLU A 269 17.17 19.49 -12.20
C GLU A 269 16.51 19.64 -10.83
N ARG A 270 17.35 19.59 -9.78
CA ARG A 270 16.90 19.77 -8.39
C ARG A 270 16.27 21.13 -8.15
N GLU A 271 16.82 22.17 -8.73
CA GLU A 271 16.42 23.57 -8.57
C GLU A 271 14.97 23.80 -9.01
N LYS A 272 14.52 23.07 -10.04
CA LYS A 272 13.15 23.14 -10.53
C LYS A 272 12.15 22.62 -9.48
N LEU A 273 12.47 21.52 -8.82
CA LEU A 273 11.66 21.02 -7.71
C LEU A 273 11.74 21.94 -6.49
N VAL A 274 12.94 22.39 -6.11
CA VAL A 274 13.16 23.29 -4.96
C VAL A 274 12.30 24.56 -5.07
N ARG A 275 12.15 25.10 -6.28
CA ARG A 275 11.34 26.31 -6.55
C ARG A 275 9.87 26.12 -6.20
N ILE A 276 9.27 24.97 -6.51
CA ILE A 276 7.82 24.71 -6.30
C ILE A 276 7.54 24.01 -4.98
N TYR A 277 8.51 23.33 -4.40
CA TYR A 277 8.33 22.46 -3.25
C TYR A 277 7.75 23.17 -2.00
N PRO A 278 8.16 24.39 -1.63
CA PRO A 278 7.56 25.12 -0.51
C PRO A 278 6.05 25.33 -0.68
N ALA A 279 5.59 25.65 -1.90
CA ALA A 279 4.17 25.81 -2.20
C ALA A 279 3.40 24.48 -2.11
N LEU A 280 4.01 23.37 -2.57
CA LEU A 280 3.44 22.02 -2.39
C LEU A 280 3.29 21.68 -0.90
N VAL A 281 4.32 21.95 -0.09
CA VAL A 281 4.28 21.71 1.37
C VAL A 281 3.18 22.53 2.04
N HIS A 282 3.11 23.83 1.72
CA HIS A 282 2.07 24.71 2.24
C HIS A 282 0.68 24.18 1.88
N HIS A 283 0.44 23.87 0.60
CA HIS A 283 -0.81 23.32 0.13
C HIS A 283 -1.17 21.99 0.81
N GLY A 284 -0.22 21.06 0.90
CA GLY A 284 -0.43 19.76 1.54
C GLY A 284 -0.76 19.85 3.03
N VAL A 285 -0.25 20.86 3.73
CA VAL A 285 -0.53 21.07 5.16
C VAL A 285 -1.85 21.82 5.37
N MET A 286 -2.11 22.86 4.56
CA MET A 286 -3.22 23.78 4.79
C MET A 286 -4.53 23.36 4.12
N SER A 287 -4.46 22.69 2.96
CA SER A 287 -5.63 22.39 2.14
C SER A 287 -6.09 20.93 2.21
N PHE A 288 -5.24 20.01 2.66
CA PHE A 288 -5.59 18.58 2.76
C PHE A 288 -6.16 18.28 4.15
N GLY A 289 -7.44 18.51 4.33
CA GLY A 289 -8.19 18.10 5.53
C GLY A 289 -8.51 16.59 5.53
N ALA A 290 -9.23 16.15 6.56
CA ALA A 290 -9.57 14.74 6.76
C ALA A 290 -10.29 14.12 5.55
N GLU A 291 -11.23 14.81 4.97
CA GLU A 291 -12.02 14.31 3.83
C GLU A 291 -11.16 14.15 2.57
N GLN A 292 -10.23 15.08 2.30
CA GLN A 292 -9.31 14.96 1.18
C GLN A 292 -8.41 13.75 1.34
N VAL A 293 -7.85 13.52 2.54
CA VAL A 293 -7.00 12.36 2.81
C VAL A 293 -7.78 11.05 2.68
N LEU A 294 -9.02 11.01 3.17
CA LEU A 294 -9.92 9.87 2.96
C LEU A 294 -10.13 9.58 1.46
N ARG A 295 -10.36 10.62 0.66
CA ARG A 295 -10.50 10.49 -0.80
C ARG A 295 -9.23 9.99 -1.46
N PHE A 296 -8.05 10.51 -1.07
CA PHE A 296 -6.79 10.03 -1.62
C PHE A 296 -6.60 8.54 -1.36
N LEU A 297 -6.93 8.08 -0.15
CA LEU A 297 -6.89 6.67 0.20
C LEU A 297 -8.05 5.84 -0.36
N GLY A 298 -8.99 6.47 -1.07
CA GLY A 298 -10.13 5.79 -1.67
C GLY A 298 -11.20 5.37 -0.69
N ARG A 299 -11.24 5.99 0.49
CA ARG A 299 -12.28 5.79 1.50
C ARG A 299 -13.32 6.89 1.41
N PRO A 300 -14.61 6.55 1.26
CA PRO A 300 -15.67 7.55 1.37
C PRO A 300 -15.79 7.98 2.85
N GLY A 301 -15.83 9.27 3.09
CA GLY A 301 -16.29 9.80 4.36
C GLY A 301 -17.74 9.39 4.58
N LYS A 302 -18.04 8.70 5.67
CA LYS A 302 -19.44 8.59 6.13
C LYS A 302 -19.70 9.78 7.02
N ALA A 303 -20.79 10.51 6.76
CA ALA A 303 -21.27 11.51 7.68
C ALA A 303 -21.43 10.87 9.08
N GLY A 304 -20.76 11.42 10.09
CA GLY A 304 -20.83 10.94 11.48
C GLY A 304 -19.72 9.97 11.93
N VAL A 305 -18.84 9.51 11.05
CA VAL A 305 -17.64 8.76 11.45
C VAL A 305 -16.43 9.69 11.35
N HIS A 306 -16.00 10.19 12.48
CA HIS A 306 -14.76 10.96 12.61
C HIS A 306 -13.56 10.01 12.68
N ASP A 307 -13.13 9.51 11.54
CA ASP A 307 -11.80 8.90 11.45
C ASP A 307 -10.77 10.00 11.73
N GLU A 308 -9.97 9.82 12.76
CA GLU A 308 -8.94 10.79 13.13
C GLU A 308 -7.83 10.77 12.08
N VAL A 309 -7.78 11.82 11.25
CA VAL A 309 -6.66 12.06 10.34
C VAL A 309 -5.65 12.95 11.03
N LYS A 310 -4.42 12.45 11.13
CA LYS A 310 -3.29 13.23 11.66
C LYS A 310 -2.40 13.64 10.49
N THR A 311 -2.15 14.94 10.38
CA THR A 311 -1.17 15.50 9.43
C THR A 311 0.04 15.98 10.19
N ASP A 312 1.23 15.51 9.82
CA ASP A 312 2.48 16.02 10.34
C ASP A 312 3.39 16.57 9.22
N ARG A 313 4.12 17.63 9.55
CA ARG A 313 5.21 18.16 8.75
C ARG A 313 6.51 17.95 9.53
N ARG A 314 7.45 17.19 8.96
CA ARG A 314 8.75 16.93 9.61
C ARG A 314 9.90 17.23 8.67
N ARG A 315 10.95 17.85 9.23
CA ARG A 315 12.25 17.91 8.57
C ARG A 315 12.98 16.59 8.82
N ARG A 316 13.44 15.98 7.76
CA ARG A 316 14.21 14.73 7.75
C ARG A 316 15.55 14.98 7.08
N VAL A 317 16.43 13.97 7.07
CA VAL A 317 17.70 14.03 6.35
C VAL A 317 17.45 14.25 4.84
N GLU A 318 16.45 13.55 4.33
CA GLU A 318 16.01 13.64 2.92
C GLU A 318 15.26 14.93 2.56
N GLY A 319 14.92 15.79 3.50
CA GLY A 319 14.17 17.03 3.28
C GLY A 319 12.92 17.18 4.14
N VAL A 320 12.02 18.08 3.75
CA VAL A 320 10.73 18.29 4.44
C VAL A 320 9.73 17.27 3.94
N ARG A 321 9.11 16.54 4.85
CA ARG A 321 8.07 15.57 4.56
C ARG A 321 6.73 16.01 5.13
N VAL A 322 5.67 15.94 4.32
CA VAL A 322 4.28 16.01 4.76
C VAL A 322 3.71 14.60 4.78
N LYS A 323 3.09 14.21 5.89
CA LYS A 323 2.52 12.89 6.08
C LYS A 323 1.14 12.96 6.72
N HIS A 324 0.19 12.27 6.11
CA HIS A 324 -1.17 12.10 6.58
C HIS A 324 -1.37 10.67 7.08
N TRP A 325 -1.90 10.50 8.29
CA TRP A 325 -2.15 9.21 8.91
C TRP A 325 -3.65 8.97 9.05
N LEU A 326 -4.06 7.73 8.79
CA LEU A 326 -5.44 7.26 8.97
C LEU A 326 -5.43 5.77 9.32
N ASN A 327 -5.91 5.39 10.51
CA ASN A 327 -6.07 3.98 10.93
C ASN A 327 -4.85 3.10 10.68
N GLY A 328 -3.65 3.60 10.96
CA GLY A 328 -2.39 2.89 10.71
C GLY A 328 -1.91 2.92 9.25
N ASN A 329 -2.73 3.39 8.30
CA ASN A 329 -2.31 3.67 6.93
C ASN A 329 -1.81 5.11 6.82
N SER A 330 -1.01 5.40 5.81
CA SER A 330 -0.54 6.77 5.60
C SER A 330 -0.28 7.08 4.14
N LEU A 331 -0.40 8.37 3.84
CA LEU A 331 0.00 8.96 2.57
C LEU A 331 0.98 10.09 2.86
N LYS A 332 2.08 10.14 2.15
CA LYS A 332 3.11 11.15 2.37
C LYS A 332 3.68 11.64 1.05
N PHE A 333 4.21 12.86 1.03
CA PHE A 333 5.10 13.31 -0.04
C PHE A 333 6.32 14.00 0.53
N TYR A 334 7.41 13.95 -0.21
CA TYR A 334 8.69 14.56 0.14
C TYR A 334 9.59 14.69 -1.08
N ASP A 335 10.56 15.58 -0.96
CA ASP A 335 11.60 15.75 -1.95
C ASP A 335 12.78 14.81 -1.67
N LYS A 336 13.32 14.20 -2.73
CA LYS A 336 14.56 13.43 -2.74
C LYS A 336 15.44 13.94 -3.87
N GLY A 337 16.22 14.99 -3.61
CA GLY A 337 17.03 15.62 -4.64
C GLY A 337 16.18 16.21 -5.76
N SER A 338 16.24 15.63 -6.95
CA SER A 338 15.43 16.03 -8.12
C SER A 338 14.11 15.25 -8.24
N ILE A 339 13.72 14.48 -7.23
CA ILE A 339 12.52 13.64 -7.26
C ILE A 339 11.49 14.15 -6.25
N LEU A 340 10.27 14.38 -6.73
CA LEU A 340 9.08 14.49 -5.87
C LEU A 340 8.49 13.08 -5.71
N ARG A 341 8.54 12.53 -4.49
CA ARG A 341 7.96 11.24 -4.17
C ARG A 341 6.63 11.39 -3.47
N SER A 342 5.58 10.79 -4.03
CA SER A 342 4.31 10.53 -3.36
C SER A 342 4.24 9.06 -2.98
N GLU A 343 4.00 8.75 -1.70
CA GLU A 343 4.07 7.39 -1.19
C GLU A 343 2.90 7.07 -0.29
N VAL A 344 2.29 5.90 -0.50
CA VAL A 344 1.25 5.34 0.36
C VAL A 344 1.78 4.13 1.11
N THR A 345 1.52 4.09 2.42
CA THR A 345 1.81 2.95 3.29
C THR A 345 0.51 2.28 3.69
N ILE A 346 0.36 0.98 3.40
CA ILE A 346 -0.80 0.18 3.80
C ILE A 346 -0.37 -0.85 4.85
N ASN A 347 -0.87 -0.68 6.09
CA ASN A 347 -0.77 -1.63 7.19
C ASN A 347 -2.12 -2.31 7.47
N GLN A 348 -3.23 -1.60 7.25
CA GLN A 348 -4.59 -2.08 7.45
C GLN A 348 -5.34 -2.17 6.12
N PRO A 349 -5.20 -3.26 5.37
CA PRO A 349 -5.83 -3.40 4.05
C PRO A 349 -7.35 -3.48 4.13
N LYS A 350 -7.94 -3.83 5.28
CA LYS A 350 -9.40 -3.88 5.48
C LYS A 350 -10.09 -2.54 5.19
N ASP A 351 -9.36 -1.45 5.24
CA ASP A 351 -9.87 -0.11 4.94
C ASP A 351 -10.11 0.12 3.44
N PHE A 352 -9.58 -0.74 2.58
CA PHE A 352 -9.66 -0.60 1.14
C PHE A 352 -10.62 -1.62 0.51
N ARG A 353 -11.25 -1.22 -0.59
CA ARG A 353 -12.18 -2.06 -1.34
C ARG A 353 -11.60 -2.33 -2.73
N VAL A 354 -11.75 -3.57 -3.17
CA VAL A 354 -11.31 -4.05 -4.48
C VAL A 354 -12.43 -4.84 -5.16
N TYR A 355 -12.48 -4.77 -6.47
CA TYR A 355 -13.50 -5.46 -7.25
C TYR A 355 -12.97 -6.83 -7.67
N ARG A 356 -13.50 -7.90 -7.10
CA ARG A 356 -13.04 -9.26 -7.34
C ARG A 356 -14.08 -10.33 -7.06
N ARG A 357 -13.82 -11.54 -7.54
CA ARG A 357 -14.61 -12.73 -7.20
C ARG A 357 -14.38 -13.17 -5.75
N ALA A 358 -15.28 -13.99 -5.22
CA ALA A 358 -15.04 -14.67 -3.95
C ALA A 358 -13.91 -15.69 -4.10
N GLU A 359 -13.24 -16.00 -3.00
CA GLU A 359 -12.22 -17.04 -2.97
C GLU A 359 -12.86 -18.41 -3.24
N GLY A 360 -12.18 -19.23 -4.03
CA GLY A 360 -12.69 -20.56 -4.41
C GLY A 360 -13.80 -20.60 -5.47
N GLN A 361 -14.28 -19.44 -5.94
CA GLN A 361 -15.30 -19.38 -7.00
C GLN A 361 -14.68 -18.97 -8.33
N GLN A 362 -14.44 -19.95 -9.22
CA GLN A 362 -13.92 -19.67 -10.57
C GLN A 362 -14.95 -18.93 -11.46
N GLU A 363 -16.23 -19.18 -11.28
CA GLU A 363 -17.33 -18.64 -12.12
C GLU A 363 -18.23 -17.58 -11.42
N GLY A 364 -17.91 -17.20 -10.18
CA GLY A 364 -18.72 -16.26 -9.42
C GLY A 364 -18.70 -14.82 -9.96
N LYS A 365 -19.76 -14.05 -9.70
CA LYS A 365 -19.83 -12.62 -10.03
C LYS A 365 -18.80 -11.82 -9.22
N GLU A 366 -18.06 -10.95 -9.90
CA GLU A 366 -17.20 -9.97 -9.24
C GLU A 366 -18.05 -8.95 -8.46
N LYS A 367 -17.58 -8.61 -7.27
CA LYS A 367 -18.21 -7.62 -6.36
C LYS A 367 -17.14 -6.82 -5.65
N TRP A 368 -17.49 -5.66 -5.14
CA TRP A 368 -16.65 -4.88 -4.23
C TRP A 368 -16.47 -5.64 -2.92
N ARG A 369 -15.23 -5.99 -2.62
CA ARG A 369 -14.84 -6.74 -1.43
C ARG A 369 -13.70 -6.03 -0.72
N THR A 370 -13.53 -6.33 0.56
CA THR A 370 -12.38 -5.86 1.34
C THR A 370 -11.08 -6.43 0.79
N LEU A 371 -10.06 -5.58 0.69
CA LEU A 371 -8.70 -6.00 0.35
C LEU A 371 -8.13 -6.91 1.45
N ARG A 372 -7.56 -8.04 1.07
CA ARG A 372 -6.98 -9.03 1.99
C ARG A 372 -5.48 -8.77 2.22
N ARG A 373 -4.96 -9.36 3.30
CA ARG A 373 -3.51 -9.38 3.57
C ARG A 373 -2.76 -10.41 2.75
N GLY A 374 -3.41 -11.50 2.33
CA GLY A 374 -2.79 -12.60 1.58
C GLY A 374 -2.23 -12.17 0.24
N LEU A 375 -1.22 -12.88 -0.24
CA LEU A 375 -0.53 -12.58 -1.51
C LEU A 375 -1.45 -12.66 -2.74
N ALA A 376 -2.56 -13.40 -2.65
CA ALA A 376 -3.57 -13.46 -3.73
C ALA A 376 -4.18 -12.09 -4.09
N ASP A 377 -4.14 -11.10 -3.20
CA ASP A 377 -4.60 -9.73 -3.46
C ASP A 377 -3.41 -8.75 -3.60
N PHE A 378 -2.19 -9.23 -3.77
CA PHE A 378 -0.99 -8.38 -3.77
C PHE A 378 -0.97 -7.42 -4.99
N ASN A 379 -1.36 -7.91 -6.16
CA ASN A 379 -1.54 -7.10 -7.36
C ASN A 379 -2.61 -6.00 -7.15
N ARG A 380 -3.75 -6.35 -6.53
CA ARG A 380 -4.82 -5.40 -6.22
C ARG A 380 -4.38 -4.34 -5.20
N ARG A 381 -3.48 -4.73 -4.31
CA ARG A 381 -2.88 -3.81 -3.36
C ARG A 381 -2.02 -2.77 -4.06
N ALA A 382 -1.27 -3.16 -5.12
CA ALA A 382 -0.55 -2.23 -5.98
C ALA A 382 -1.50 -1.27 -6.71
N GLU A 383 -2.59 -1.80 -7.28
CA GLU A 383 -3.60 -0.99 -7.99
C GLU A 383 -4.22 0.09 -7.07
N VAL A 384 -4.61 -0.30 -5.85
CA VAL A 384 -5.16 0.62 -4.85
C VAL A 384 -4.13 1.69 -4.46
N SER A 385 -2.88 1.27 -4.28
CA SER A 385 -1.79 2.17 -3.91
C SER A 385 -1.46 3.15 -5.03
N ARG A 386 -1.37 2.67 -6.28
CA ARG A 386 -1.20 3.49 -7.48
C ARG A 386 -2.29 4.55 -7.60
N ALA A 387 -3.56 4.13 -7.45
CA ALA A 387 -4.68 5.05 -7.51
C ALA A 387 -4.66 6.09 -6.35
N ALA A 388 -4.13 5.75 -5.19
CA ALA A 388 -3.98 6.68 -4.07
C ALA A 388 -2.90 7.74 -4.36
N THR A 389 -1.72 7.33 -4.85
CA THR A 389 -0.64 8.27 -5.20
C THR A 389 -1.03 9.16 -6.39
N ASP A 390 -1.77 8.62 -7.37
CA ASP A 390 -2.29 9.40 -8.51
C ASP A 390 -3.25 10.52 -8.07
N ARG A 391 -4.23 10.19 -7.21
CA ARG A 391 -5.13 11.20 -6.66
C ARG A 391 -4.40 12.27 -5.85
N HIS A 392 -3.39 11.85 -5.11
CA HIS A 392 -2.57 12.76 -4.32
C HIS A 392 -1.76 13.72 -5.20
N LEU A 393 -1.07 13.21 -6.22
CA LEU A 393 -0.34 14.04 -7.19
C LEU A 393 -1.27 14.96 -7.97
N THR A 394 -2.45 14.47 -8.37
CA THR A 394 -3.48 15.30 -9.01
C THR A 394 -3.92 16.48 -8.12
N ALA A 395 -4.06 16.24 -6.81
CA ALA A 395 -4.38 17.30 -5.87
C ALA A 395 -3.22 18.29 -5.66
N LEU A 396 -1.97 17.77 -5.64
CA LEU A 396 -0.79 18.64 -5.58
C LEU A 396 -0.61 19.48 -6.85
N ALA A 397 -1.05 19.00 -8.02
CA ALA A 397 -1.03 19.78 -9.25
C ALA A 397 -1.88 21.04 -9.19
N ALA A 398 -2.90 21.09 -8.34
CA ALA A 398 -3.78 22.27 -8.20
C ALA A 398 -3.04 23.52 -7.68
N VAL A 399 -1.89 23.37 -7.02
CA VAL A 399 -1.10 24.48 -6.43
C VAL A 399 -0.72 25.56 -7.44
N HIS A 400 -0.51 25.17 -8.70
CA HIS A 400 -0.04 26.08 -9.74
C HIS A 400 -1.02 26.20 -10.93
N GLU A 401 -2.27 25.79 -10.78
CA GLU A 401 -3.22 25.99 -11.87
C GLU A 401 -3.48 27.49 -12.10
N GLN A 402 -3.26 27.93 -13.34
CA GLN A 402 -3.62 29.30 -13.75
C GLN A 402 -5.14 29.46 -13.88
N SER A 403 -5.89 28.37 -14.09
CA SER A 403 -7.33 28.42 -14.06
C SER A 403 -7.80 28.54 -12.61
N THR A 404 -8.40 29.67 -12.29
CA THR A 404 -9.03 29.87 -10.98
C THR A 404 -10.17 28.87 -10.79
N LEU A 405 -10.46 28.52 -9.51
CA LEU A 405 -11.65 27.72 -9.20
C LEU A 405 -12.91 28.31 -9.82
N ALA A 406 -13.01 29.63 -9.85
CA ALA A 406 -14.12 30.34 -10.49
C ALA A 406 -14.25 29.99 -11.98
N GLN A 407 -13.15 29.95 -12.73
CA GLN A 407 -13.18 29.60 -14.16
C GLN A 407 -13.61 28.15 -14.38
N GLU A 408 -13.15 27.20 -13.57
CA GLU A 408 -13.58 25.81 -13.67
C GLU A 408 -15.03 25.61 -13.18
N ALA A 409 -15.45 26.34 -12.13
CA ALA A 409 -16.82 26.31 -11.65
C ALA A 409 -17.79 26.85 -12.71
N VAL A 410 -17.49 27.97 -13.36
CA VAL A 410 -18.32 28.55 -14.43
C VAL A 410 -18.60 27.52 -15.51
N ARG A 411 -17.58 26.76 -15.93
CA ARG A 411 -17.73 25.75 -16.98
C ARG A 411 -18.71 24.61 -16.64
N VAL A 412 -18.81 24.23 -15.38
CA VAL A 412 -19.71 23.14 -14.96
C VAL A 412 -21.05 23.66 -14.44
N CYS A 413 -21.10 24.92 -13.95
CA CYS A 413 -22.33 25.56 -13.49
C CYS A 413 -23.19 26.10 -14.62
N GLN A 414 -22.61 26.31 -15.81
CA GLN A 414 -23.37 26.76 -16.97
C GLN A 414 -24.11 25.60 -17.63
N ALA A 415 -25.31 25.87 -18.16
CA ALA A 415 -26.02 24.91 -19.00
C ALA A 415 -25.27 24.73 -20.33
N ILE A 416 -25.19 23.49 -20.79
CA ILE A 416 -24.48 23.17 -22.04
C ILE A 416 -25.38 22.42 -23.01
N ARG A 417 -25.11 22.58 -24.31
CA ARG A 417 -25.78 21.85 -25.40
C ARG A 417 -24.78 20.94 -26.11
N ARG A 418 -25.11 19.66 -26.23
CA ARG A 418 -24.35 18.71 -27.03
C ARG A 418 -25.26 18.06 -28.08
N GLY A 419 -25.07 18.43 -29.34
CA GLY A 419 -25.99 18.07 -30.42
C GLY A 419 -27.40 18.57 -30.13
N LYS A 420 -28.39 17.68 -30.18
CA LYS A 420 -29.80 18.01 -29.87
C LYS A 420 -30.14 17.99 -28.36
N GLN A 421 -29.20 17.58 -27.48
CA GLN A 421 -29.47 17.45 -26.04
C GLN A 421 -29.00 18.67 -25.29
N HIS A 422 -29.85 19.12 -24.36
CA HIS A 422 -29.59 20.21 -23.45
C HIS A 422 -29.35 19.65 -22.02
N TYR A 423 -28.32 20.12 -21.37
CA TYR A 423 -27.96 19.73 -20.00
C TYR A 423 -27.95 20.98 -19.14
N ARG A 424 -28.62 20.93 -17.97
CA ARG A 424 -28.54 22.02 -17.00
C ARG A 424 -27.12 22.15 -16.45
N GLY A 425 -26.81 23.31 -15.89
CA GLY A 425 -25.61 23.47 -15.07
C GLY A 425 -25.65 22.60 -13.83
N LEU A 426 -24.49 22.22 -13.34
CA LEU A 426 -24.32 21.56 -12.04
C LEU A 426 -24.33 22.62 -10.94
N ASN A 427 -24.81 22.25 -9.75
CA ASN A 427 -24.69 23.07 -8.56
C ASN A 427 -23.73 22.37 -7.56
N PRO A 428 -22.41 22.62 -7.65
CA PRO A 428 -21.42 21.94 -6.80
C PRO A 428 -21.50 22.34 -5.32
N LEU A 429 -22.16 23.47 -4.99
CA LEU A 429 -22.40 23.90 -3.63
C LEU A 429 -23.71 23.32 -3.06
N GLY A 430 -24.64 22.92 -3.93
CA GLY A 430 -25.89 22.27 -3.52
C GLY A 430 -25.67 20.78 -3.19
N ASP A 431 -26.37 20.31 -2.15
CA ASP A 431 -26.17 18.97 -1.59
C ASP A 431 -26.31 17.84 -2.59
N ALA A 432 -27.34 17.89 -3.43
CA ALA A 432 -27.66 16.78 -4.37
C ALA A 432 -26.60 16.54 -5.45
N ASP A 433 -26.01 17.61 -6.01
CA ASP A 433 -24.96 17.48 -7.02
C ASP A 433 -23.60 17.24 -6.38
N ALA A 434 -23.34 17.84 -5.21
CA ALA A 434 -22.12 17.62 -4.44
C ALA A 434 -22.03 16.16 -3.92
N GLU A 435 -23.12 15.61 -3.41
CA GLU A 435 -23.19 14.23 -2.96
C GLU A 435 -22.93 13.25 -4.13
N LEU A 436 -23.57 13.49 -5.27
CA LEU A 436 -23.34 12.71 -6.47
C LEU A 436 -21.87 12.75 -6.91
N MET A 437 -21.27 13.94 -6.94
CA MET A 437 -19.86 14.11 -7.28
C MET A 437 -18.94 13.41 -6.28
N ALA A 438 -19.24 13.48 -4.98
CA ALA A 438 -18.50 12.79 -3.95
C ALA A 438 -18.57 11.27 -4.13
N ILE A 439 -19.75 10.74 -4.45
CA ILE A 439 -19.93 9.29 -4.67
C ILE A 439 -19.15 8.82 -5.89
N VAL A 440 -19.28 9.45 -7.05
CA VAL A 440 -18.59 8.99 -8.25
C VAL A 440 -17.07 9.14 -8.18
N ASN A 441 -16.58 10.05 -7.34
CA ASN A 441 -15.15 10.28 -7.11
C ASN A 441 -14.53 9.36 -6.03
N ARG A 442 -15.30 8.40 -5.50
CA ARG A 442 -14.81 7.41 -4.54
C ARG A 442 -13.66 6.59 -5.14
N GLY A 443 -12.66 6.31 -4.34
CA GLY A 443 -11.50 5.54 -4.79
C GLY A 443 -11.82 4.12 -5.23
N GLU A 444 -12.85 3.50 -4.65
CA GLU A 444 -13.34 2.19 -5.07
C GLU A 444 -13.80 2.16 -6.54
N PHE A 445 -14.15 3.31 -7.11
CA PHE A 445 -14.57 3.47 -8.50
C PHE A 445 -13.44 3.91 -9.45
N ALA A 446 -12.25 4.20 -8.90
CA ALA A 446 -11.15 4.78 -9.69
C ALA A 446 -10.58 3.79 -10.73
N ILE A 447 -10.50 2.50 -10.38
CA ILE A 447 -9.81 1.49 -11.19
C ILE A 447 -10.78 0.83 -12.19
N ASN A 448 -11.88 0.29 -11.67
CA ASN A 448 -12.83 -0.49 -12.48
C ASN A 448 -14.08 0.29 -12.87
N GLY A 449 -14.13 1.59 -12.58
CA GLY A 449 -15.32 2.39 -12.76
C GLY A 449 -16.52 1.89 -11.92
N PHE A 450 -17.68 2.43 -12.20
CA PHE A 450 -18.92 2.14 -11.47
C PHE A 450 -20.10 1.90 -12.42
N ARG A 451 -21.13 1.28 -11.91
CA ARG A 451 -22.41 1.09 -12.60
C ARG A 451 -23.48 1.94 -11.94
N ASN A 452 -24.60 2.14 -12.63
CA ASN A 452 -25.76 2.85 -12.09
C ASN A 452 -26.19 2.29 -10.72
N ARG A 453 -26.26 0.96 -10.58
CA ARG A 453 -26.64 0.28 -9.32
C ARG A 453 -25.68 0.58 -8.16
N ASP A 454 -24.38 0.76 -8.44
CA ASP A 454 -23.38 1.03 -7.41
C ASP A 454 -23.60 2.43 -6.83
N VAL A 455 -23.86 3.41 -7.71
CA VAL A 455 -24.21 4.78 -7.31
C VAL A 455 -25.59 4.84 -6.62
N ARG A 456 -26.56 4.04 -7.07
CA ARG A 456 -27.88 3.94 -6.43
C ARG A 456 -27.76 3.51 -4.96
N VAL A 457 -27.00 2.44 -4.71
CA VAL A 457 -26.80 1.94 -3.35
C VAL A 457 -26.15 2.99 -2.45
N CYS A 458 -25.22 3.78 -3.02
CA CYS A 458 -24.56 4.84 -2.27
C CYS A 458 -25.49 6.02 -1.95
N LEU A 459 -26.43 6.37 -2.85
CA LEU A 459 -27.36 7.48 -2.68
C LEU A 459 -28.59 7.15 -1.83
N TYR A 460 -29.13 5.93 -2.01
CA TYR A 460 -30.47 5.59 -1.48
C TYR A 460 -30.45 4.38 -0.54
N GLY A 461 -29.31 3.69 -0.40
CA GLY A 461 -29.25 2.48 0.44
C GLY A 461 -29.93 1.27 -0.17
N VAL A 462 -30.53 0.43 0.67
CA VAL A 462 -31.31 -0.76 0.25
C VAL A 462 -32.73 -0.33 -0.11
N ALA A 463 -33.19 -0.66 -1.31
CA ALA A 463 -34.55 -0.34 -1.73
C ALA A 463 -35.57 -1.22 -0.97
N SER A 464 -36.73 -0.66 -0.63
CA SER A 464 -37.82 -1.36 0.06
C SER A 464 -38.47 -2.43 -0.82
N ASP A 465 -38.60 -2.13 -2.12
CA ASP A 465 -39.22 -3.03 -3.11
C ASP A 465 -38.65 -2.80 -4.53
N LYS A 466 -39.00 -3.68 -5.48
CA LYS A 466 -38.56 -3.61 -6.89
C LYS A 466 -39.07 -2.36 -7.62
N ARG A 467 -40.21 -1.79 -7.23
CA ARG A 467 -40.77 -0.58 -7.87
C ARG A 467 -39.95 0.64 -7.48
N GLN A 468 -39.61 0.74 -6.20
CA GLN A 468 -38.74 1.80 -5.68
C GLN A 468 -37.33 1.69 -6.30
N GLU A 469 -36.78 0.48 -6.38
CA GLU A 469 -35.48 0.26 -7.00
C GLU A 469 -35.41 0.76 -8.46
N ARG A 470 -36.43 0.46 -9.27
CA ARG A 470 -36.53 0.94 -10.67
C ARG A 470 -36.61 2.47 -10.76
N LYS A 471 -37.38 3.10 -9.88
CA LYS A 471 -37.50 4.57 -9.80
C LYS A 471 -36.15 5.24 -9.48
N GLU A 472 -35.44 4.69 -8.49
CA GLU A 472 -34.11 5.17 -8.09
C GLU A 472 -33.05 4.96 -9.19
N MET A 473 -33.03 3.79 -9.84
CA MET A 473 -32.17 3.50 -10.99
C MET A 473 -32.39 4.49 -12.14
N ALA A 474 -33.63 4.87 -12.42
CA ALA A 474 -33.96 5.87 -13.44
C ALA A 474 -33.46 7.27 -13.03
N ALA A 475 -33.60 7.64 -11.75
CA ALA A 475 -33.10 8.90 -11.20
C ALA A 475 -31.56 8.97 -11.30
N VAL A 476 -30.84 7.93 -10.89
CA VAL A 476 -29.38 7.85 -11.04
C VAL A 476 -28.98 7.91 -12.51
N GLY A 477 -29.71 7.23 -13.41
CA GLY A 477 -29.46 7.29 -14.85
C GLY A 477 -29.49 8.73 -15.40
N ARG A 478 -30.44 9.57 -14.94
CA ARG A 478 -30.50 11.00 -15.30
C ARG A 478 -29.30 11.76 -14.75
N LYS A 479 -28.93 11.54 -13.49
CA LYS A 479 -27.77 12.16 -12.83
C LYS A 479 -26.45 11.80 -13.54
N LEU A 480 -26.23 10.53 -13.89
CA LEU A 480 -25.04 10.10 -14.63
C LEU A 480 -25.00 10.67 -16.06
N ARG A 481 -26.17 10.80 -16.72
CA ARG A 481 -26.26 11.45 -18.02
C ARG A 481 -25.83 12.91 -17.92
N LEU A 482 -26.21 13.62 -16.87
CA LEU A 482 -25.81 15.00 -16.60
C LEU A 482 -24.28 15.12 -16.44
N LEU A 483 -23.67 14.33 -15.57
CA LEU A 483 -22.21 14.32 -15.41
C LEU A 483 -21.46 13.99 -16.71
N ARG A 484 -21.99 13.06 -17.50
CA ARG A 484 -21.43 12.73 -18.82
C ARG A 484 -21.57 13.88 -19.80
N GLY A 485 -22.70 14.59 -19.78
CA GLY A 485 -22.92 15.81 -20.56
C GLY A 485 -21.84 16.84 -20.32
N HIS A 486 -21.46 17.07 -19.05
CA HIS A 486 -20.38 17.98 -18.65
C HIS A 486 -18.97 17.40 -18.87
N GLY A 487 -18.85 16.15 -19.30
CA GLY A 487 -17.56 15.50 -19.55
C GLY A 487 -16.80 15.09 -18.29
N LEU A 488 -17.49 15.06 -17.14
CA LEU A 488 -16.88 14.65 -15.88
C LEU A 488 -16.73 13.15 -15.75
N ILE A 489 -17.61 12.39 -16.42
CA ILE A 489 -17.52 10.93 -16.52
C ILE A 489 -17.65 10.49 -17.98
N ALA A 490 -17.07 9.33 -18.29
CA ALA A 490 -17.21 8.68 -19.60
C ALA A 490 -17.83 7.29 -19.43
N LYS A 491 -18.58 6.84 -20.45
CA LYS A 491 -19.10 5.47 -20.50
C LYS A 491 -18.06 4.56 -21.15
N VAL A 492 -17.74 3.46 -20.50
CA VAL A 492 -16.84 2.45 -21.08
C VAL A 492 -17.56 1.71 -22.20
N SER A 493 -16.96 1.71 -23.41
CA SER A 493 -17.55 1.09 -24.60
C SER A 493 -17.97 -0.36 -24.35
N LYS A 494 -19.10 -0.76 -24.93
CA LYS A 494 -19.68 -2.11 -24.81
C LYS A 494 -19.95 -2.59 -23.37
N THR A 495 -20.02 -1.68 -22.40
CA THR A 495 -20.33 -2.01 -21.01
C THR A 495 -21.41 -1.11 -20.43
N HIS A 496 -21.93 -1.49 -19.25
CA HIS A 496 -22.80 -0.63 -18.42
C HIS A 496 -22.02 0.14 -17.36
N ARG A 497 -20.70 0.34 -17.56
CA ARG A 497 -19.81 1.02 -16.62
C ARG A 497 -19.51 2.43 -17.04
N TYR A 498 -19.22 3.25 -16.04
CA TYR A 498 -18.75 4.62 -16.19
C TYR A 498 -17.40 4.75 -15.45
N VAL A 499 -16.55 5.64 -15.94
CA VAL A 499 -15.30 6.05 -15.30
C VAL A 499 -15.30 7.57 -15.17
N VAL A 500 -14.72 8.08 -14.09
CA VAL A 500 -14.46 9.51 -13.96
C VAL A 500 -13.33 9.87 -14.90
N THR A 501 -13.55 10.88 -15.75
CA THR A 501 -12.50 11.38 -16.65
C THR A 501 -11.42 12.11 -15.84
N GLU A 502 -10.23 12.26 -16.39
CA GLU A 502 -9.15 13.03 -15.75
C GLU A 502 -9.62 14.47 -15.46
N LYS A 503 -10.20 15.13 -16.44
CA LYS A 503 -10.86 16.43 -16.28
C LYS A 503 -11.91 16.40 -15.16
N GLY A 504 -12.74 15.36 -15.14
CA GLY A 504 -13.77 15.18 -14.12
C GLY A 504 -13.20 15.03 -12.73
N ARG A 505 -12.15 14.24 -12.58
CA ARG A 505 -11.46 14.02 -11.29
C ARG A 505 -10.92 15.35 -10.75
N ARG A 506 -10.18 16.09 -11.56
CA ARG A 506 -9.63 17.39 -11.21
C ARG A 506 -10.70 18.37 -10.75
N ILE A 507 -11.74 18.58 -11.57
CA ILE A 507 -12.81 19.53 -11.30
C ILE A 507 -13.64 19.12 -10.07
N ILE A 508 -14.05 17.86 -9.99
CA ILE A 508 -14.84 17.34 -8.86
C ILE A 508 -14.06 17.49 -7.55
N THR A 509 -12.78 17.12 -7.53
CA THR A 509 -11.95 17.24 -6.33
C THR A 509 -11.81 18.68 -5.88
N ALA A 510 -11.54 19.60 -6.81
CA ALA A 510 -11.41 21.04 -6.50
C ALA A 510 -12.72 21.64 -5.98
N LEU A 511 -13.86 21.37 -6.62
CA LEU A 511 -15.17 21.88 -6.20
C LEU A 511 -15.61 21.34 -4.84
N LEU A 512 -15.37 20.06 -4.58
CA LEU A 512 -15.68 19.46 -3.29
C LEU A 512 -14.76 19.98 -2.17
N ALA A 513 -13.50 20.26 -2.47
CA ALA A 513 -12.58 20.90 -1.53
C ALA A 513 -13.02 22.33 -1.20
N ALA A 514 -13.42 23.11 -2.22
CA ALA A 514 -13.91 24.47 -2.02
C ALA A 514 -15.18 24.52 -1.17
N ARG A 515 -16.11 23.59 -1.36
CA ARG A 515 -17.33 23.50 -0.56
C ARG A 515 -17.05 23.34 0.93
N GLN A 516 -15.90 22.76 1.29
CA GLN A 516 -15.50 22.48 2.67
C GLN A 516 -14.56 23.53 3.27
N ALA A 517 -14.06 24.44 2.44
CA ALA A 517 -13.19 25.51 2.92
C ALA A 517 -13.96 26.41 3.88
N SER A 518 -13.39 26.69 5.07
CA SER A 518 -14.00 27.62 6.00
C SER A 518 -13.94 29.05 5.43
N THR A 519 -15.00 29.84 5.63
CA THR A 519 -15.06 31.26 5.24
C THR A 519 -13.92 32.06 5.87
N GLU A 520 -13.56 31.77 7.12
CA GLU A 520 -12.44 32.43 7.80
C GLU A 520 -11.11 32.20 7.09
N LYS A 521 -10.85 30.96 6.65
CA LYS A 521 -9.62 30.64 5.91
C LYS A 521 -9.59 31.32 4.54
N LEU A 522 -10.72 31.35 3.84
CA LEU A 522 -10.80 32.03 2.54
C LEU A 522 -10.63 33.53 2.68
N THR A 523 -11.19 34.13 3.73
CA THR A 523 -11.05 35.57 4.02
C THR A 523 -9.61 35.92 4.39
N ALA A 524 -8.95 35.08 5.23
CA ALA A 524 -7.55 35.28 5.58
C ALA A 524 -6.57 35.11 4.41
N MET A 525 -6.97 34.41 3.36
CA MET A 525 -6.17 34.26 2.13
C MET A 525 -6.40 35.44 1.15
N ALA A 526 -7.49 36.17 1.31
CA ALA A 526 -7.84 37.32 0.47
C ALA A 526 -7.34 38.67 1.06
N ALA A 527 -6.97 38.69 2.34
CA ALA A 527 -6.34 39.81 3.04
C ALA A 527 -4.79 39.71 2.95
#